data_afb68792ed995cd5b553e19bb0d168cd
#
_entry.id   afb68792ed995cd5b553e19bb0d168cd
#
_cell.length_a   1.000
_cell.length_b   1.000
_cell.length_c   1.000
_cell.angle_alpha   90.00
_cell.angle_beta   90.00
_cell.angle_gamma   90.00
#
_symmetry.space_group_name_H-M   'P 1'
#
loop_
_entity.id
_entity.type
_entity.pdbx_description
1 polymer ?
#
loop_
_entity_poly.entity_id
_entity_poly.type
_entity_poly.pdbx_seq_one_letter_code
_entity_poly.pdbx_strand_id
1 'polypeptide(L)'
;MGKKAGVSVQLMPLEHPLLFFGPLPEAQGAEDFLIYPLLRDQGNSAYVRDTGRLHGGMLEWGFYEDKNPRLVDPEDIGNPEKTMGSDSMRYLDLEEVAEPLEKAFETTPILNELGWDEKSSFNGLLSVTPDAGSLIGESPEVRGFWMCEAVWVKDGPGCARLCAEAMVNGKTQVDMHSFDISRFYPEQ
;
A
#
# COMPACT_ATOMS: atom_id res chain seq x y z
N MET A 1 -10.27 -2.08 14.55
CA MET A 1 -10.23 -1.40 15.88
C MET A 1 -11.41 -0.43 16.03
N GLY A 2 -11.66 0.46 15.06
CA GLY A 2 -12.76 1.43 15.14
C GLY A 2 -14.11 0.82 15.53
N LYS A 3 -14.59 -0.20 14.79
CA LYS A 3 -15.85 -0.90 15.12
C LYS A 3 -15.94 -1.39 16.57
N LYS A 4 -14.80 -1.85 17.15
CA LYS A 4 -14.76 -2.29 18.57
C LYS A 4 -14.83 -1.14 19.55
N ALA A 5 -14.38 0.04 19.15
CA ALA A 5 -14.44 1.27 19.95
C ALA A 5 -15.73 2.06 19.73
N GLY A 6 -16.59 1.65 18.81
CA GLY A 6 -17.81 2.40 18.44
C GLY A 6 -17.52 3.59 17.53
N VAL A 7 -16.38 3.57 16.82
CA VAL A 7 -15.97 4.65 15.90
C VAL A 7 -16.16 4.19 14.46
N SER A 8 -16.81 5.03 13.66
CA SER A 8 -16.94 4.86 12.22
C SER A 8 -15.67 5.32 11.52
N VAL A 9 -14.91 4.38 10.97
CA VAL A 9 -13.65 4.68 10.26
C VAL A 9 -13.88 4.53 8.76
N GLN A 10 -13.73 5.61 8.02
CA GLN A 10 -13.98 5.66 6.58
C GLN A 10 -12.75 5.15 5.81
N LEU A 11 -12.45 3.85 5.98
CA LEU A 11 -11.37 3.14 5.30
C LEU A 11 -11.92 2.00 4.46
N MET A 12 -11.37 1.87 3.26
CA MET A 12 -11.64 0.76 2.37
C MET A 12 -10.33 0.01 2.11
N PRO A 13 -10.27 -1.30 2.36
CA PRO A 13 -9.12 -2.11 1.98
C PRO A 13 -9.14 -2.30 0.46
N LEU A 14 -8.01 -2.01 -0.16
CA LEU A 14 -7.80 -2.09 -1.61
C LEU A 14 -6.69 -3.09 -1.91
N GLU A 15 -6.90 -3.95 -2.90
CA GLU A 15 -5.86 -4.85 -3.37
C GLU A 15 -4.74 -4.09 -4.08
N HIS A 16 -3.52 -4.56 -3.88
CA HIS A 16 -2.31 -3.98 -4.48
C HIS A 16 -1.30 -5.07 -4.81
N PRO A 17 -1.33 -5.61 -6.03
CA PRO A 17 -0.43 -6.66 -6.44
C PRO A 17 1.02 -6.22 -6.50
N LEU A 18 1.91 -7.11 -6.06
CA LEU A 18 3.35 -6.98 -6.20
C LEU A 18 3.91 -8.28 -6.79
N LEU A 19 4.52 -8.17 -7.95
CA LEU A 19 5.06 -9.29 -8.71
C LEU A 19 6.58 -9.29 -8.62
N PHE A 20 7.17 -10.48 -8.51
CA PHE A 20 8.62 -10.66 -8.45
C PHE A 20 9.13 -11.41 -9.68
N PHE A 21 10.26 -10.96 -10.21
CA PHE A 21 10.92 -11.51 -11.38
C PHE A 21 12.40 -11.73 -11.11
N GLY A 22 12.96 -12.79 -11.64
CA GLY A 22 14.38 -13.00 -11.55
C GLY A 22 14.81 -14.24 -10.80
N PRO A 23 16.01 -14.24 -10.21
CA PRO A 23 16.82 -13.07 -9.82
C PRO A 23 17.59 -12.41 -10.97
N LEU A 24 17.93 -11.12 -10.80
CA LEU A 24 18.88 -10.41 -11.66
C LEU A 24 20.30 -10.96 -11.43
N PRO A 25 21.03 -11.38 -12.46
CA PRO A 25 22.39 -11.89 -12.29
C PRO A 25 23.31 -10.92 -11.55
N GLU A 26 23.22 -9.62 -11.86
CA GLU A 26 24.06 -8.57 -11.27
C GLU A 26 23.68 -8.25 -9.82
N ALA A 27 22.46 -8.61 -9.42
CA ALA A 27 21.97 -8.35 -8.06
C ALA A 27 22.17 -9.53 -7.11
N GLN A 28 22.60 -10.69 -7.64
CA GLN A 28 22.88 -11.86 -6.81
C GLN A 28 24.10 -11.60 -5.93
N GLY A 29 23.92 -11.76 -4.62
CA GLY A 29 24.98 -11.50 -3.65
C GLY A 29 25.28 -10.02 -3.40
N ALA A 30 24.41 -9.11 -3.83
CA ALA A 30 24.53 -7.70 -3.55
C ALA A 30 24.54 -7.41 -2.05
N GLU A 31 25.42 -6.52 -1.61
CA GLU A 31 25.47 -6.06 -0.22
C GLU A 31 24.54 -4.86 0.02
N ASP A 32 24.25 -4.11 -1.02
CA ASP A 32 23.38 -2.94 -0.99
C ASP A 32 21.88 -3.31 -1.01
N PHE A 33 21.05 -2.45 -0.45
CA PHE A 33 19.59 -2.63 -0.45
C PHE A 33 18.98 -2.45 -1.84
N LEU A 34 19.54 -1.56 -2.64
CA LEU A 34 19.15 -1.27 -4.02
C LEU A 34 20.42 -1.11 -4.84
N ILE A 35 20.41 -1.58 -6.10
CA ILE A 35 21.51 -1.46 -7.05
C ILE A 35 21.18 -0.45 -8.11
N TYR A 36 19.93 -0.40 -8.55
CA TYR A 36 19.43 0.46 -9.60
C TYR A 36 18.45 1.52 -9.06
N PRO A 37 18.32 2.66 -9.76
CA PRO A 37 17.26 3.61 -9.46
C PRO A 37 15.87 2.97 -9.62
N LEU A 38 14.93 3.38 -8.78
CA LEU A 38 13.52 3.01 -8.94
C LEU A 38 12.97 3.65 -10.22
N LEU A 39 12.37 2.85 -11.08
CA LEU A 39 11.62 3.29 -12.24
C LEU A 39 10.16 3.51 -11.87
N ARG A 40 9.61 4.68 -12.20
CA ARG A 40 8.20 4.98 -12.10
C ARG A 40 7.63 5.24 -13.49
N ASP A 41 6.73 4.37 -13.96
CA ASP A 41 5.96 4.56 -15.19
C ASP A 41 4.59 5.17 -14.86
N GLN A 42 4.48 6.48 -15.06
CA GLN A 42 3.23 7.20 -14.78
C GLN A 42 2.13 6.89 -15.80
N GLY A 43 2.49 6.54 -17.03
CA GLY A 43 1.55 6.22 -18.08
C GLY A 43 0.76 4.93 -17.81
N ASN A 44 1.43 3.95 -17.19
CA ASN A 44 0.85 2.66 -16.83
C ASN A 44 0.60 2.53 -15.33
N SER A 45 0.73 3.61 -14.55
CA SER A 45 0.57 3.61 -13.10
C SER A 45 1.40 2.54 -12.40
N ALA A 46 2.60 2.23 -12.94
CA ALA A 46 3.45 1.14 -12.50
C ALA A 46 4.79 1.61 -11.93
N TYR A 47 5.46 0.74 -11.22
CA TYR A 47 6.82 0.96 -10.76
C TYR A 47 7.62 -0.35 -10.76
N VAL A 48 8.93 -0.20 -10.96
CA VAL A 48 9.89 -1.31 -10.91
C VAL A 48 11.08 -0.90 -10.05
N ARG A 49 11.55 -1.79 -9.22
CA ARG A 49 12.83 -1.65 -8.52
C ARG A 49 13.48 -3.01 -8.32
N ASP A 50 14.79 -3.03 -8.14
CA ASP A 50 15.46 -4.22 -7.64
C ASP A 50 15.28 -4.34 -6.11
N THR A 51 15.45 -5.55 -5.61
CA THR A 51 15.39 -5.84 -4.16
C THR A 51 16.77 -5.83 -3.51
N GLY A 52 17.83 -5.58 -4.29
CA GLY A 52 19.20 -5.61 -3.81
C GLY A 52 19.52 -6.88 -3.02
N ARG A 53 20.06 -6.74 -1.82
CA ARG A 53 20.34 -7.87 -0.93
C ARG A 53 19.09 -8.54 -0.35
N LEU A 54 17.95 -7.87 -0.42
CA LEU A 54 16.67 -8.45 0.01
C LEU A 54 16.14 -9.37 -1.09
N HIS A 55 15.45 -10.42 -0.72
CA HIS A 55 14.82 -11.36 -1.64
C HIS A 55 15.72 -11.90 -2.78
N GLY A 56 17.04 -11.95 -2.55
CA GLY A 56 17.98 -12.58 -3.49
C GLY A 56 18.23 -11.81 -4.79
N GLY A 57 18.01 -10.50 -4.80
CA GLY A 57 18.29 -9.65 -5.96
C GLY A 57 17.26 -9.76 -7.08
N MET A 58 16.00 -9.90 -6.75
CA MET A 58 14.91 -9.93 -7.73
C MET A 58 14.53 -8.52 -8.19
N LEU A 59 13.79 -8.41 -9.29
CA LEU A 59 13.00 -7.23 -9.61
C LEU A 59 11.60 -7.37 -9.03
N GLU A 60 11.13 -6.36 -8.33
CA GLU A 60 9.71 -6.25 -7.98
C GLU A 60 9.04 -5.27 -8.94
N TRP A 61 7.87 -5.65 -9.39
CA TRP A 61 7.00 -4.83 -10.23
C TRP A 61 5.63 -4.70 -9.56
N GLY A 62 5.22 -3.47 -9.36
CA GLY A 62 3.91 -3.16 -8.80
C GLY A 62 3.16 -2.16 -9.67
N PHE A 63 1.83 -2.15 -9.56
CA PHE A 63 0.99 -1.23 -10.29
C PHE A 63 -0.21 -0.80 -9.45
N TYR A 64 -0.79 0.34 -9.81
CA TYR A 64 -2.01 0.85 -9.19
C TYR A 64 -3.16 0.73 -10.18
N GLU A 65 -4.22 0.08 -9.77
CA GLU A 65 -5.46 0.01 -10.54
C GLU A 65 -6.33 1.24 -10.31
N ASP A 66 -6.00 2.32 -10.99
CA ASP A 66 -6.71 3.60 -10.90
C ASP A 66 -8.05 3.60 -11.63
N LYS A 67 -8.25 2.71 -12.62
CA LYS A 67 -9.48 2.62 -13.41
C LYS A 67 -10.53 1.68 -12.83
N ASN A 68 -10.10 0.64 -12.17
CA ASN A 68 -10.98 -0.38 -11.60
C ASN A 68 -10.40 -0.93 -10.30
N PRO A 69 -10.36 -0.10 -9.24
CA PRO A 69 -9.78 -0.49 -7.95
C PRO A 69 -10.58 -1.65 -7.36
N ARG A 70 -9.87 -2.68 -6.90
CA ARG A 70 -10.49 -3.86 -6.29
C ARG A 70 -10.56 -3.68 -4.78
N LEU A 71 -11.78 -3.52 -4.31
CA LEU A 71 -12.07 -3.44 -2.88
C LEU A 71 -12.17 -4.85 -2.29
N VAL A 72 -11.58 -5.02 -1.12
CA VAL A 72 -11.70 -6.25 -0.34
C VAL A 72 -12.80 -6.06 0.70
N ASP A 73 -13.69 -7.05 0.80
CA ASP A 73 -14.65 -7.07 1.90
C ASP A 73 -13.89 -7.14 3.23
N PRO A 74 -14.13 -6.23 4.17
CA PRO A 74 -13.52 -6.27 5.50
C PRO A 74 -13.70 -7.61 6.23
N GLU A 75 -14.74 -8.39 5.91
CA GLU A 75 -14.97 -9.72 6.49
C GLU A 75 -14.02 -10.79 5.91
N ASP A 76 -13.44 -10.52 4.72
CA ASP A 76 -12.43 -11.38 4.10
C ASP A 76 -11.00 -11.11 4.58
N ILE A 77 -10.79 -10.05 5.34
CA ILE A 77 -9.48 -9.76 5.93
C ILE A 77 -9.18 -10.81 7.01
N GLY A 78 -8.02 -11.47 6.87
CA GLY A 78 -7.64 -12.55 7.78
C GLY A 78 -8.31 -13.89 7.49
N ASN A 79 -9.08 -14.02 6.40
CA ASN A 79 -9.60 -15.30 5.95
C ASN A 79 -8.42 -16.20 5.49
N PRO A 80 -8.14 -17.32 6.18
CA PRO A 80 -6.97 -18.15 5.89
C PRO A 80 -7.01 -18.80 4.49
N GLU A 81 -8.17 -18.92 3.87
CA GLU A 81 -8.30 -19.44 2.51
C GLU A 81 -7.85 -18.42 1.44
N LYS A 82 -7.81 -17.14 1.80
CA LYS A 82 -7.49 -16.03 0.90
C LYS A 82 -6.13 -15.39 1.21
N THR A 83 -5.44 -15.81 2.27
CA THR A 83 -4.21 -15.17 2.74
C THR A 83 -2.99 -16.09 2.64
N MET A 84 -1.81 -15.48 2.48
CA MET A 84 -0.51 -16.16 2.37
C MET A 84 0.26 -16.06 3.70
N GLY A 85 -0.34 -16.51 4.81
CA GLY A 85 0.29 -16.52 6.13
C GLY A 85 0.33 -15.17 6.85
N SER A 86 -0.27 -14.13 6.27
CA SER A 86 -0.44 -12.80 6.87
C SER A 86 -1.77 -12.20 6.40
N ASP A 87 -2.48 -11.54 7.28
CA ASP A 87 -3.78 -10.92 6.97
C ASP A 87 -3.72 -9.87 5.86
N SER A 88 -2.54 -9.29 5.63
CA SER A 88 -2.30 -8.28 4.60
C SER A 88 -1.68 -8.82 3.30
N MET A 89 -1.34 -10.11 3.25
CA MET A 89 -0.80 -10.76 2.06
C MET A 89 -1.81 -11.79 1.55
N ARG A 90 -2.30 -11.60 0.35
CA ARG A 90 -3.33 -12.43 -0.29
C ARG A 90 -2.75 -13.13 -1.51
N TYR A 91 -3.38 -14.22 -1.90
CA TYR A 91 -3.07 -14.88 -3.16
C TYR A 91 -3.39 -13.96 -4.33
N LEU A 92 -2.57 -14.03 -5.37
CA LEU A 92 -2.84 -13.35 -6.63
C LEU A 92 -3.97 -14.07 -7.38
N ASP A 93 -4.85 -13.30 -7.98
CA ASP A 93 -5.70 -13.78 -9.05
C ASP A 93 -4.98 -13.52 -10.38
N LEU A 94 -4.65 -14.59 -11.11
CA LEU A 94 -3.87 -14.52 -12.35
C LEU A 94 -4.64 -13.85 -13.48
N GLU A 95 -5.98 -13.99 -13.51
CA GLU A 95 -6.81 -13.35 -14.52
C GLU A 95 -6.80 -11.82 -14.30
N GLU A 96 -6.76 -11.38 -13.06
CA GLU A 96 -6.75 -9.97 -12.71
C GLU A 96 -5.44 -9.27 -13.02
N VAL A 97 -4.30 -9.96 -12.93
CA VAL A 97 -2.98 -9.37 -13.20
C VAL A 97 -2.53 -9.55 -14.65
N ALA A 98 -3.27 -10.27 -15.49
CA ALA A 98 -2.84 -10.59 -16.86
C ALA A 98 -2.60 -9.34 -17.71
N GLU A 99 -3.58 -8.43 -17.82
CA GLU A 99 -3.41 -7.19 -18.61
C GLU A 99 -2.31 -6.29 -18.07
N PRO A 100 -2.22 -5.99 -16.74
CA PRO A 100 -1.09 -5.24 -16.19
C PRO A 100 0.26 -5.91 -16.43
N LEU A 101 0.32 -7.24 -16.37
CA LEU A 101 1.55 -7.98 -16.61
C LEU A 101 2.03 -7.88 -18.07
N GLU A 102 1.12 -7.93 -19.05
CA GLU A 102 1.45 -7.69 -20.45
C GLU A 102 2.07 -6.30 -20.64
N LYS A 103 1.50 -5.28 -20.02
CA LYS A 103 2.06 -3.92 -20.05
C LYS A 103 3.43 -3.83 -19.35
N ALA A 104 3.64 -4.60 -18.28
CA ALA A 104 4.94 -4.68 -17.63
C ALA A 104 6.01 -5.20 -18.59
N PHE A 105 5.72 -6.25 -19.35
CA PHE A 105 6.62 -6.83 -20.34
C PHE A 105 6.92 -5.87 -21.50
N GLU A 106 5.96 -5.07 -21.91
CA GLU A 106 6.16 -4.04 -22.94
C GLU A 106 7.07 -2.90 -22.46
N THR A 107 6.86 -2.43 -21.24
CA THR A 107 7.58 -1.26 -20.69
C THR A 107 8.92 -1.61 -20.05
N THR A 108 9.06 -2.85 -19.61
CA THR A 108 10.26 -3.36 -18.94
C THR A 108 10.63 -4.74 -19.51
N PRO A 109 11.16 -4.82 -20.74
CA PRO A 109 11.35 -6.09 -21.45
C PRO A 109 12.23 -7.12 -20.72
N ILE A 110 13.13 -6.69 -19.86
CA ILE A 110 13.97 -7.59 -19.04
C ILE A 110 13.14 -8.56 -18.18
N LEU A 111 11.92 -8.17 -17.81
CA LEU A 111 11.03 -9.04 -17.03
C LEU A 111 10.70 -10.35 -17.76
N ASN A 112 10.62 -10.32 -19.10
CA ASN A 112 10.41 -11.52 -19.90
C ASN A 112 11.61 -12.47 -19.84
N GLU A 113 12.83 -11.93 -19.75
CA GLU A 113 14.05 -12.73 -19.71
C GLU A 113 14.25 -13.37 -18.34
N LEU A 114 13.91 -12.64 -17.29
CA LEU A 114 14.10 -13.09 -15.92
C LEU A 114 13.09 -14.17 -15.50
N GLY A 115 11.88 -14.12 -16.04
CA GLY A 115 10.78 -15.00 -15.65
C GLY A 115 10.11 -14.57 -14.34
N TRP A 116 8.83 -14.86 -14.27
CA TRP A 116 7.99 -14.51 -13.12
C TRP A 116 8.10 -15.55 -12.00
N ASP A 117 8.33 -15.09 -10.79
CA ASP A 117 8.25 -15.92 -9.57
C ASP A 117 6.87 -15.77 -8.91
N GLU A 118 5.96 -16.65 -9.30
CA GLU A 118 4.61 -16.69 -8.75
C GLU A 118 4.59 -16.91 -7.24
N LYS A 119 5.54 -17.68 -6.70
CA LYS A 119 5.54 -18.04 -5.27
C LYS A 119 5.93 -16.88 -4.36
N SER A 120 6.79 -16.00 -4.85
CA SER A 120 7.18 -14.78 -4.12
C SER A 120 6.22 -13.64 -4.34
N SER A 121 5.41 -13.71 -5.40
CA SER A 121 4.44 -12.67 -5.77
C SER A 121 3.18 -12.77 -4.90
N PHE A 122 2.61 -11.64 -4.55
CA PHE A 122 1.43 -11.59 -3.69
C PHE A 122 0.56 -10.37 -3.99
N ASN A 123 -0.65 -10.41 -3.48
CA ASN A 123 -1.57 -9.30 -3.49
C ASN A 123 -1.61 -8.68 -2.10
N GLY A 124 -1.08 -7.47 -1.96
CA GLY A 124 -1.08 -6.72 -0.71
C GLY A 124 -2.40 -5.99 -0.46
N LEU A 125 -2.54 -5.42 0.72
CA LEU A 125 -3.67 -4.56 1.07
C LEU A 125 -3.21 -3.13 1.33
N LEU A 126 -3.85 -2.18 0.67
CA LEU A 126 -3.77 -0.76 0.97
C LEU A 126 -5.02 -0.33 1.75
N SER A 127 -4.86 0.56 2.72
CA SER A 127 -5.99 1.27 3.32
C SER A 127 -6.19 2.58 2.59
N VAL A 128 -7.35 2.79 2.01
CA VAL A 128 -7.68 4.04 1.31
C VAL A 128 -8.95 4.65 1.88
N THR A 129 -8.98 5.97 1.86
CA THR A 129 -10.17 6.76 2.17
C THR A 129 -10.90 7.13 0.88
N PRO A 130 -12.17 7.56 0.93
CA PRO A 130 -12.91 7.97 -0.26
C PRO A 130 -12.26 9.10 -1.07
N ASP A 131 -11.44 9.93 -0.42
CA ASP A 131 -10.72 11.05 -1.04
C ASP A 131 -9.22 10.78 -1.22
N ALA A 132 -8.77 9.56 -0.95
CA ALA A 132 -7.37 9.14 -0.97
C ALA A 132 -6.44 9.93 -0.02
N GLY A 133 -6.97 10.73 0.89
CA GLY A 133 -6.22 11.46 1.92
C GLY A 133 -6.05 10.65 3.20
N SER A 134 -4.99 10.89 3.96
CA SER A 134 -4.81 10.26 5.27
C SER A 134 -5.89 10.67 6.28
N LEU A 135 -6.14 9.83 7.28
CA LEU A 135 -7.00 10.12 8.43
C LEU A 135 -6.14 10.37 9.65
N ILE A 136 -6.09 11.61 10.12
CA ILE A 136 -5.28 11.99 11.28
C ILE A 136 -6.12 12.86 12.20
N GLY A 137 -6.32 12.42 13.43
CA GLY A 137 -7.05 13.23 14.39
C GLY A 137 -7.79 12.43 15.45
N GLU A 138 -8.40 13.16 16.38
CA GLU A 138 -9.28 12.58 17.39
C GLU A 138 -10.65 12.29 16.80
N SER A 139 -11.21 11.14 17.13
CA SER A 139 -12.56 10.78 16.71
C SER A 139 -13.59 11.73 17.32
N PRO A 140 -14.53 12.28 16.53
CA PRO A 140 -15.63 13.05 17.09
C PRO A 140 -16.66 12.19 17.86
N GLU A 141 -16.64 10.86 17.66
CA GLU A 141 -17.57 9.94 18.34
C GLU A 141 -17.08 9.49 19.70
N VAL A 142 -15.77 9.31 19.88
CA VAL A 142 -15.17 8.78 21.11
C VAL A 142 -13.95 9.61 21.50
N ARG A 143 -14.11 10.40 22.55
CA ARG A 143 -13.02 11.23 23.11
C ARG A 143 -11.85 10.37 23.54
N GLY A 144 -10.64 10.79 23.19
CA GLY A 144 -9.38 10.08 23.46
C GLY A 144 -9.07 8.95 22.47
N PHE A 145 -9.94 8.69 21.51
CA PHE A 145 -9.67 7.77 20.43
C PHE A 145 -9.06 8.53 19.25
N TRP A 146 -7.77 8.31 19.01
CA TRP A 146 -7.02 8.97 17.96
C TRP A 146 -6.72 8.02 16.81
N MET A 147 -6.71 8.54 15.59
CA MET A 147 -6.39 7.80 14.38
C MET A 147 -5.23 8.44 13.65
N CYS A 148 -4.41 7.59 13.02
CA CYS A 148 -3.38 7.95 12.06
C CYS A 148 -3.35 6.82 11.03
N GLU A 149 -4.31 6.84 10.11
CA GLU A 149 -4.64 5.76 9.19
C GLU A 149 -4.58 6.23 7.73
N ALA A 150 -4.62 5.30 6.78
CA ALA A 150 -4.47 5.57 5.35
C ALA A 150 -3.21 6.40 5.04
N VAL A 151 -2.13 6.14 5.77
CA VAL A 151 -0.86 6.85 5.65
C VAL A 151 0.07 6.04 4.74
N TRP A 152 0.46 6.63 3.64
CA TRP A 152 1.45 6.01 2.76
C TRP A 152 2.81 5.91 3.45
N VAL A 153 3.58 4.87 3.12
CA VAL A 153 4.89 4.60 3.75
C VAL A 153 5.80 5.84 3.73
N LYS A 154 5.82 6.59 2.64
CA LYS A 154 6.62 7.82 2.49
C LYS A 154 6.20 8.95 3.44
N ASP A 155 4.92 8.98 3.82
CA ASP A 155 4.33 10.05 4.64
C ASP A 155 4.32 9.69 6.14
N GLY A 156 4.60 8.42 6.47
CA GLY A 156 4.50 7.87 7.82
C GLY A 156 5.18 8.71 8.92
N PRO A 157 6.46 9.07 8.79
CA PRO A 157 7.13 9.87 9.81
C PRO A 157 6.51 11.25 10.03
N GLY A 158 6.09 11.91 8.96
CA GLY A 158 5.45 13.23 9.02
C GLY A 158 4.07 13.16 9.67
N CYS A 159 3.22 12.24 9.22
CA CYS A 159 1.89 12.03 9.75
C CYS A 159 1.90 11.63 11.23
N ALA A 160 2.78 10.71 11.60
CA ALA A 160 2.93 10.28 13.00
C ALA A 160 3.35 11.44 13.91
N ARG A 161 4.29 12.28 13.46
CA ARG A 161 4.71 13.48 14.19
C ARG A 161 3.55 14.44 14.39
N LEU A 162 2.81 14.77 13.32
CA LEU A 162 1.67 15.69 13.38
C LEU A 162 0.56 15.16 14.30
N CYS A 163 0.26 13.86 14.23
CA CYS A 163 -0.67 13.22 15.14
C CYS A 163 -0.24 13.37 16.60
N ALA A 164 1.03 13.10 16.90
CA ALA A 164 1.57 13.25 18.26
C ALA A 164 1.56 14.72 18.75
N GLU A 165 1.90 15.67 17.87
CA GLU A 165 1.81 17.11 18.19
C GLU A 165 0.36 17.52 18.54
N ALA A 166 -0.62 17.06 17.75
CA ALA A 166 -2.03 17.33 18.01
C ALA A 166 -2.49 16.74 19.35
N MET A 167 -2.10 15.49 19.62
CA MET A 167 -2.45 14.81 20.88
C MET A 167 -1.90 15.53 22.11
N VAL A 168 -0.67 16.02 22.03
CA VAL A 168 0.04 16.63 23.20
C VAL A 168 -0.32 18.10 23.37
N ASN A 169 -0.38 18.85 22.27
CA ASN A 169 -0.47 20.31 22.29
C ASN A 169 -1.87 20.83 21.92
N GLY A 170 -2.79 19.97 21.49
CA GLY A 170 -4.11 20.34 20.97
C GLY A 170 -4.06 21.08 19.62
N LYS A 171 -2.88 21.21 19.03
CA LYS A 171 -2.66 21.87 17.73
C LYS A 171 -1.37 21.39 17.09
N THR A 172 -1.25 21.61 15.78
CA THR A 172 -0.07 21.32 14.97
C THR A 172 0.52 22.61 14.38
N GLN A 173 1.79 22.54 13.95
CA GLN A 173 2.45 23.63 13.22
C GLN A 173 1.96 23.74 11.77
N VAL A 174 1.43 22.65 11.22
CA VAL A 174 0.90 22.55 9.86
C VAL A 174 -0.62 22.45 9.94
N ASP A 175 -1.31 23.07 9.00
CA ASP A 175 -2.76 22.93 8.88
C ASP A 175 -3.10 21.48 8.55
N MET A 176 -3.90 20.85 9.41
CA MET A 176 -4.32 19.45 9.32
C MET A 176 -5.76 19.29 8.80
N HIS A 177 -6.43 20.38 8.46
CA HIS A 177 -7.85 20.33 8.09
C HIS A 177 -8.16 19.29 7.00
N SER A 178 -7.31 19.21 5.97
CA SER A 178 -7.48 18.23 4.89
C SER A 178 -7.27 16.78 5.29
N PHE A 179 -6.69 16.52 6.46
CA PHE A 179 -6.43 15.17 6.99
C PHE A 179 -7.30 14.84 8.19
N ASP A 180 -8.02 15.82 8.73
CA ASP A 180 -8.86 15.62 9.90
C ASP A 180 -9.97 14.61 9.61
N ILE A 181 -10.16 13.68 10.53
CA ILE A 181 -11.19 12.65 10.40
C ILE A 181 -12.60 13.26 10.34
N SER A 182 -12.81 14.39 10.99
CA SER A 182 -14.11 15.07 11.02
C SER A 182 -14.64 15.45 9.65
N ARG A 183 -13.77 15.54 8.62
CA ARG A 183 -14.17 15.83 7.22
C ARG A 183 -15.15 14.83 6.61
N PHE A 184 -15.22 13.62 7.19
CA PHE A 184 -16.17 12.59 6.75
C PHE A 184 -17.44 12.51 7.61
N TYR A 185 -17.56 13.37 8.60
CA TYR A 185 -18.75 13.45 9.43
C TYR A 185 -19.61 14.64 8.98
N PRO A 186 -20.94 14.48 8.89
CA PRO A 186 -21.81 15.61 8.59
C PRO A 186 -21.63 16.71 9.61
N GLU A 187 -21.67 17.97 9.17
CA GLU A 187 -21.67 19.12 10.07
C GLU A 187 -22.79 18.95 11.10
N GLN A 188 -22.44 19.02 12.37
CA GLN A 188 -23.39 18.96 13.47
C GLN A 188 -23.96 20.35 13.75
#